data_bbfb3d09d9afa02e500c4e7fac04690d
#
_entry.id   bbfb3d09d9afa02e500c4e7fac04690d
#
_cell.length_a   1.000
_cell.length_b   1.000
_cell.length_c   1.000
_cell.angle_alpha   90.00
_cell.angle_beta   90.00
_cell.angle_gamma   90.00
#
_symmetry.space_group_name_H-M   'P 1'
#
loop_
_entity.id
_entity.type
_entity.pdbx_description
1 polymer ?
#
loop_
_entity_poly.entity_id
_entity_poly.type
_entity_poly.pdbx_seq_one_letter_code
_entity_poly.pdbx_strand_id
1 'polypeptide(L)'
;MRITMIGAGYVGLVSGACFADFGHQVCCVDRDAEKLAMLKLGKIPIYEPGLDDLVTTNTLQGRLRFDDNLADAVSQSDVVFIAVGTPSRRGDGHADLSFVYDAAAEVGRSLKGFTVVVTKSTVPVGTGDEVERIIREQNPDADFAVVSNPEFLREGSAIEDFKRPDRIIVGTDAERAKAVMGEIYRPLSLNVAPIFHTSRRTAELTKYAGNAFLAMKITFINEIADLCERLGADVQDVARGIGMDNRIGAKFLHAGPGYGGSCFPKDTLALVKTAQDAASPVRLIEATVSINDQRKRAMARKVVEACDGSVRGKTIGILGLTFKPNTDDMRDAPSLAIIQALKDAGASIKAYDPVGMEQARKMIEGIAFVESAYAVAEGSHAIVIVTEWNAFRSLDLKRLRALMATPVMVDLRNVYRGEDVVKEGIAYSSVGRERHPVL
;
A
#
# COMPACT_ATOMS: atom_id res chain seq x y z
N MET A 1 4.08 25.05 15.14
CA MET A 1 5.35 24.36 15.42
C MET A 1 6.18 24.26 14.17
N ARG A 2 7.51 24.15 14.29
CA ARG A 2 8.45 23.91 13.21
C ARG A 2 8.74 22.40 13.15
N ILE A 3 8.43 21.78 12.02
CA ILE A 3 8.53 20.34 11.80
C ILE A 3 9.52 20.07 10.69
N THR A 4 10.48 19.18 10.92
CA THR A 4 11.28 18.58 9.85
C THR A 4 10.80 17.18 9.57
N MET A 5 10.53 16.89 8.28
CA MET A 5 10.18 15.57 7.79
C MET A 5 11.36 15.00 7.01
N ILE A 6 12.03 13.98 7.52
CA ILE A 6 13.17 13.32 6.87
C ILE A 6 12.65 12.21 5.97
N GLY A 7 12.85 12.38 4.66
CA GLY A 7 12.31 11.54 3.60
C GLY A 7 11.07 12.15 2.96
N ALA A 8 11.17 12.52 1.68
CA ALA A 8 10.07 13.01 0.85
C ALA A 8 9.49 11.88 -0.03
N GLY A 9 9.45 10.66 0.50
CA GLY A 9 8.70 9.55 -0.06
C GLY A 9 7.21 9.65 0.25
N TYR A 10 6.44 8.58 -0.02
CA TYR A 10 4.98 8.60 0.13
C TYR A 10 4.53 9.07 1.52
N VAL A 11 5.02 8.42 2.58
CA VAL A 11 4.64 8.74 3.97
C VAL A 11 5.07 10.15 4.36
N GLY A 12 6.32 10.51 4.06
CA GLY A 12 6.88 11.80 4.47
C GLY A 12 6.24 12.98 3.74
N LEU A 13 6.03 12.86 2.44
CA LEU A 13 5.44 13.93 1.64
C LEU A 13 3.97 14.17 1.99
N VAL A 14 3.15 13.09 2.08
CA VAL A 14 1.74 13.20 2.47
C VAL A 14 1.60 13.75 3.88
N SER A 15 2.36 13.20 4.84
CA SER A 15 2.31 13.67 6.24
C SER A 15 2.77 15.12 6.37
N GLY A 16 3.88 15.48 5.69
CA GLY A 16 4.42 16.84 5.70
C GLY A 16 3.45 17.86 5.11
N ALA A 17 2.82 17.54 3.98
CA ALA A 17 1.82 18.41 3.35
C ALA A 17 0.57 18.57 4.24
N CYS A 18 0.10 17.49 4.88
CA CYS A 18 -1.04 17.57 5.80
C CYS A 18 -0.71 18.35 7.08
N PHE A 19 0.49 18.21 7.65
CA PHE A 19 0.90 19.03 8.80
C PHE A 19 1.03 20.51 8.42
N ALA A 20 1.52 20.81 7.21
CA ALA A 20 1.55 22.19 6.72
C ALA A 20 0.14 22.77 6.56
N ASP A 21 -0.81 21.97 6.09
CA ASP A 21 -2.21 22.35 5.95
C ASP A 21 -2.90 22.61 7.32
N PHE A 22 -2.42 21.95 8.36
CA PHE A 22 -2.83 22.23 9.75
C PHE A 22 -2.22 23.50 10.34
N GLY A 23 -1.39 24.23 9.56
CA GLY A 23 -0.79 25.50 9.96
C GLY A 23 0.60 25.39 10.58
N HIS A 24 1.24 24.22 10.53
CA HIS A 24 2.62 24.06 10.98
C HIS A 24 3.61 24.53 9.89
N GLN A 25 4.82 24.94 10.31
CA GLN A 25 5.93 25.23 9.40
C GLN A 25 6.69 23.92 9.15
N VAL A 26 6.62 23.40 7.94
CA VAL A 26 7.18 22.08 7.61
C VAL A 26 8.31 22.19 6.60
N CYS A 27 9.42 21.55 6.89
CA CYS A 27 10.53 21.31 5.98
C CYS A 27 10.63 19.83 5.66
N CYS A 28 10.38 19.43 4.43
CA CYS A 28 10.66 18.09 3.95
C CYS A 28 12.09 18.02 3.42
N VAL A 29 12.90 17.14 4.02
CA VAL A 29 14.30 16.93 3.64
C VAL A 29 14.45 15.58 2.96
N ASP A 30 15.14 15.55 1.81
CA ASP A 30 15.47 14.28 1.11
C ASP A 30 16.90 14.37 0.55
N ARG A 31 17.56 13.23 0.39
CA ARG A 31 18.90 13.13 -0.22
C ARG A 31 18.85 13.03 -1.74
N ASP A 32 17.68 12.74 -2.32
CA ASP A 32 17.44 12.62 -3.75
C ASP A 32 17.28 14.00 -4.38
N ALA A 33 18.34 14.47 -5.03
CA ALA A 33 18.37 15.79 -5.65
C ALA A 33 17.38 15.94 -6.82
N GLU A 34 17.11 14.87 -7.57
CA GLU A 34 16.14 14.90 -8.68
C GLU A 34 14.72 15.04 -8.15
N LYS A 35 14.39 14.28 -7.11
CA LYS A 35 13.12 14.36 -6.41
C LYS A 35 12.88 15.76 -5.83
N LEU A 36 13.89 16.32 -5.15
CA LEU A 36 13.81 17.68 -4.60
C LEU A 36 13.65 18.74 -5.69
N ALA A 37 14.36 18.60 -6.81
CA ALA A 37 14.19 19.49 -7.95
C ALA A 37 12.76 19.45 -8.51
N MET A 38 12.16 18.26 -8.65
CA MET A 38 10.77 18.10 -9.05
C MET A 38 9.82 18.77 -8.05
N LEU A 39 9.98 18.51 -6.76
CA LEU A 39 9.13 19.08 -5.71
C LEU A 39 9.22 20.61 -5.64
N LYS A 40 10.43 21.19 -5.78
CA LYS A 40 10.64 22.64 -5.86
C LYS A 40 9.98 23.29 -7.08
N LEU A 41 9.76 22.51 -8.16
CA LEU A 41 9.01 22.91 -9.36
C LEU A 41 7.50 22.65 -9.26
N GLY A 42 7.00 22.18 -8.11
CA GLY A 42 5.60 21.82 -7.90
C GLY A 42 5.18 20.49 -8.56
N LYS A 43 6.16 19.67 -9.01
CA LYS A 43 5.89 18.35 -9.58
C LYS A 43 5.97 17.30 -8.49
N ILE A 44 4.91 16.51 -8.32
CA ILE A 44 4.82 15.48 -7.29
C ILE A 44 5.34 14.14 -7.82
N PRO A 45 6.37 13.55 -7.18
CA PRO A 45 7.01 12.30 -7.67
C PRO A 45 6.25 11.01 -7.30
N ILE A 46 5.06 11.12 -6.75
CA ILE A 46 4.20 10.01 -6.33
C ILE A 46 2.76 10.27 -6.79
N TYR A 47 1.99 9.21 -6.98
CA TYR A 47 0.58 9.33 -7.30
C TYR A 47 -0.28 9.24 -6.04
N GLU A 48 -0.89 10.35 -5.64
CA GLU A 48 -1.91 10.43 -4.58
C GLU A 48 -2.92 11.51 -4.94
N PRO A 49 -4.21 11.18 -5.09
CA PRO A 49 -5.23 12.15 -5.47
C PRO A 49 -5.28 13.37 -4.55
N GLY A 50 -5.16 14.57 -5.12
CA GLY A 50 -5.23 15.85 -4.40
C GLY A 50 -3.95 16.28 -3.68
N LEU A 51 -2.87 15.52 -3.79
CA LEU A 51 -1.60 15.87 -3.14
C LEU A 51 -0.89 17.05 -3.83
N ASP A 52 -0.99 17.16 -5.14
CA ASP A 52 -0.46 18.25 -5.94
C ASP A 52 -1.05 19.61 -5.52
N ASP A 53 -2.37 19.71 -5.38
CA ASP A 53 -3.05 20.91 -4.90
C ASP A 53 -2.63 21.24 -3.46
N LEU A 54 -2.54 20.24 -2.59
CA LEU A 54 -2.18 20.39 -1.19
C LEU A 54 -0.75 20.90 -1.03
N VAL A 55 0.20 20.33 -1.77
CA VAL A 55 1.62 20.75 -1.77
C VAL A 55 1.75 22.15 -2.34
N THR A 56 1.13 22.41 -3.49
CA THR A 56 1.19 23.72 -4.15
C THR A 56 0.65 24.83 -3.25
N THR A 57 -0.52 24.63 -2.66
CA THR A 57 -1.15 25.60 -1.76
C THR A 57 -0.25 25.91 -0.56
N ASN A 58 0.29 24.89 0.10
CA ASN A 58 1.09 25.09 1.31
C ASN A 58 2.49 25.66 1.00
N THR A 59 3.05 25.36 -0.16
CA THR A 59 4.31 25.96 -0.62
C THR A 59 4.13 27.44 -0.93
N LEU A 60 3.06 27.83 -1.65
CA LEU A 60 2.74 29.23 -1.94
C LEU A 60 2.47 30.05 -0.66
N GLN A 61 1.91 29.43 0.36
CA GLN A 61 1.66 30.07 1.67
C GLN A 61 2.91 30.09 2.58
N GLY A 62 4.04 29.55 2.12
CA GLY A 62 5.29 29.50 2.87
C GLY A 62 5.27 28.55 4.07
N ARG A 63 4.28 27.64 4.18
CA ARG A 63 4.20 26.66 5.27
C ARG A 63 4.91 25.33 4.94
N LEU A 64 5.12 25.02 3.68
CA LEU A 64 5.84 23.83 3.23
C LEU A 64 7.04 24.22 2.40
N ARG A 65 8.21 23.69 2.72
CA ARG A 65 9.44 23.86 1.93
C ARG A 65 10.17 22.54 1.77
N PHE A 66 11.03 22.46 0.76
CA PHE A 66 11.84 21.29 0.42
C PHE A 66 13.33 21.67 0.46
N ASP A 67 14.15 20.86 1.14
CA ASP A 67 15.56 21.17 1.36
C ASP A 67 16.39 19.88 1.31
N ASP A 68 17.70 20.00 1.10
CA ASP A 68 18.68 18.94 1.21
C ASP A 68 19.57 19.07 2.47
N ASN A 69 19.54 20.24 3.12
CA ASN A 69 20.32 20.52 4.32
C ASN A 69 19.59 20.03 5.59
N LEU A 70 19.82 18.75 5.93
CA LEU A 70 19.23 18.15 7.12
C LEU A 70 19.68 18.83 8.42
N ALA A 71 20.97 19.18 8.53
CA ALA A 71 21.50 19.74 9.76
C ALA A 71 20.88 21.11 10.09
N ASP A 72 20.69 21.96 9.08
CA ASP A 72 20.02 23.24 9.27
C ASP A 72 18.56 23.07 9.64
N ALA A 73 17.82 22.21 8.92
CA ALA A 73 16.42 21.93 9.17
C ALA A 73 16.20 21.39 10.60
N VAL A 74 16.99 20.40 11.05
CA VAL A 74 16.90 19.81 12.39
C VAL A 74 17.21 20.84 13.47
N SER A 75 18.25 21.65 13.29
CA SER A 75 18.67 22.63 14.30
C SER A 75 17.62 23.70 14.63
N GLN A 76 16.65 23.88 13.74
CA GLN A 76 15.56 24.87 13.87
C GLN A 76 14.23 24.22 14.27
N SER A 77 14.15 22.89 14.40
CA SER A 77 12.90 22.16 14.55
C SER A 77 12.51 21.91 16.01
N ASP A 78 11.23 22.03 16.28
CA ASP A 78 10.62 21.59 17.52
C ASP A 78 10.38 20.07 17.49
N VAL A 79 10.11 19.54 16.29
CA VAL A 79 9.85 18.11 16.05
C VAL A 79 10.50 17.64 14.74
N VAL A 80 11.12 16.48 14.79
CA VAL A 80 11.73 15.83 13.62
C VAL A 80 11.10 14.47 13.40
N PHE A 81 10.47 14.26 12.24
CA PHE A 81 9.92 12.97 11.84
C PHE A 81 10.91 12.23 10.94
N ILE A 82 11.24 11.00 11.29
CA ILE A 82 11.97 10.06 10.44
C ILE A 82 10.94 9.26 9.65
N ALA A 83 10.80 9.58 8.35
CA ALA A 83 9.85 8.98 7.43
C ALA A 83 10.55 8.39 6.18
N VAL A 84 11.73 7.80 6.39
CA VAL A 84 12.55 7.18 5.35
C VAL A 84 12.05 5.78 5.02
N GLY A 85 12.43 5.27 3.84
CA GLY A 85 12.11 3.92 3.41
C GLY A 85 12.70 2.84 4.32
N THR A 86 11.95 1.75 4.51
CA THR A 86 12.38 0.54 5.22
C THR A 86 12.15 -0.68 4.34
N PRO A 87 12.91 -0.84 3.22
CA PRO A 87 12.71 -1.94 2.30
C PRO A 87 13.05 -3.28 2.97
N SER A 88 12.46 -4.37 2.46
CA SER A 88 12.87 -5.71 2.89
C SER A 88 14.26 -6.03 2.36
N ARG A 89 15.12 -6.60 3.22
CA ARG A 89 16.41 -7.13 2.79
C ARG A 89 16.19 -8.33 1.87
N ARG A 90 16.99 -8.40 0.81
CA ARG A 90 16.99 -9.57 -0.05
C ARG A 90 17.56 -10.77 0.72
N GLY A 91 16.79 -11.86 0.80
CA GLY A 91 17.24 -13.16 1.30
C GLY A 91 16.79 -13.53 2.71
N ASP A 92 16.57 -12.59 3.63
CA ASP A 92 16.22 -12.89 5.03
C ASP A 92 14.88 -12.33 5.52
N GLY A 93 14.25 -11.45 4.73
CA GLY A 93 12.94 -10.86 5.07
C GLY A 93 12.96 -9.81 6.17
N HIS A 94 14.13 -9.45 6.71
CA HIS A 94 14.25 -8.34 7.65
C HIS A 94 14.03 -6.99 6.97
N ALA A 95 13.55 -6.01 7.73
CA ALA A 95 13.56 -4.62 7.27
C ALA A 95 15.02 -4.09 7.25
N ASP A 96 15.38 -3.39 6.18
CA ASP A 96 16.62 -2.61 6.15
C ASP A 96 16.40 -1.30 6.88
N LEU A 97 17.08 -1.16 8.04
CA LEU A 97 16.99 -0.01 8.92
C LEU A 97 18.16 0.97 8.75
N SER A 98 19.09 0.72 7.81
CA SER A 98 20.25 1.58 7.60
C SER A 98 19.86 3.05 7.40
N PHE A 99 18.83 3.31 6.59
CA PHE A 99 18.34 4.68 6.38
C PHE A 99 17.77 5.33 7.64
N VAL A 100 17.13 4.56 8.52
CA VAL A 100 16.61 5.06 9.81
C VAL A 100 17.74 5.41 10.75
N TYR A 101 18.75 4.55 10.84
CA TYR A 101 19.89 4.74 11.74
C TYR A 101 20.83 5.86 11.26
N ASP A 102 21.04 5.97 9.94
CA ASP A 102 21.77 7.11 9.36
C ASP A 102 21.07 8.43 9.67
N ALA A 103 19.73 8.49 9.49
CA ALA A 103 18.95 9.66 9.82
C ALA A 103 19.05 10.01 11.32
N ALA A 104 18.94 9.01 12.20
CA ALA A 104 19.08 9.19 13.65
C ALA A 104 20.46 9.76 14.03
N ALA A 105 21.55 9.26 13.41
CA ALA A 105 22.89 9.74 13.66
C ALA A 105 23.07 11.21 13.19
N GLU A 106 22.54 11.58 12.02
CA GLU A 106 22.56 12.97 11.54
C GLU A 106 21.73 13.89 12.44
N VAL A 107 20.54 13.46 12.86
CA VAL A 107 19.70 14.18 13.81
C VAL A 107 20.49 14.43 15.10
N GLY A 108 21.12 13.40 15.69
CA GLY A 108 21.91 13.53 16.92
C GLY A 108 22.97 14.61 16.86
N ARG A 109 23.73 14.67 15.76
CA ARG A 109 24.75 15.70 15.52
C ARG A 109 24.21 17.12 15.37
N SER A 110 22.94 17.27 15.02
CA SER A 110 22.33 18.54 14.60
C SER A 110 21.38 19.12 15.63
N LEU A 111 21.04 18.40 16.70
CA LEU A 111 20.09 18.84 17.72
C LEU A 111 20.61 20.09 18.47
N LYS A 112 19.69 21.07 18.62
CA LYS A 112 19.90 22.29 19.42
C LYS A 112 18.66 22.56 20.28
N GLY A 113 18.80 22.30 21.61
CA GLY A 113 17.68 22.44 22.54
C GLY A 113 16.72 21.24 22.47
N PHE A 114 15.60 21.33 23.17
CA PHE A 114 14.66 20.23 23.24
C PHE A 114 13.95 19.97 21.91
N THR A 115 14.08 18.75 21.43
CA THR A 115 13.46 18.32 20.18
C THR A 115 12.80 16.95 20.36
N VAL A 116 11.59 16.79 19.85
CA VAL A 116 10.93 15.46 19.78
C VAL A 116 11.31 14.79 18.48
N VAL A 117 11.98 13.64 18.56
CA VAL A 117 12.38 12.81 17.40
C VAL A 117 11.37 11.69 17.24
N VAL A 118 10.68 11.65 16.12
CA VAL A 118 9.55 10.76 15.88
C VAL A 118 9.88 9.76 14.77
N THR A 119 9.85 8.48 15.07
CA THR A 119 9.90 7.43 14.06
C THR A 119 8.51 7.24 13.48
N LYS A 120 8.31 7.69 12.23
CA LYS A 120 7.07 7.55 11.46
C LYS A 120 7.11 6.35 10.54
N SER A 121 8.29 5.97 10.06
CA SER A 121 8.52 4.76 9.27
C SER A 121 8.00 3.52 10.00
N THR A 122 7.50 2.54 9.25
CA THR A 122 7.14 1.23 9.81
C THR A 122 8.42 0.43 10.09
N VAL A 123 8.68 0.16 11.35
CA VAL A 123 9.94 -0.42 11.84
C VAL A 123 9.70 -1.57 12.81
N PRO A 124 10.61 -2.55 12.92
CA PRO A 124 10.58 -3.62 13.91
C PRO A 124 10.58 -3.09 15.34
N VAL A 125 10.04 -3.91 16.25
CA VAL A 125 9.99 -3.62 17.70
C VAL A 125 11.39 -3.42 18.25
N GLY A 126 11.58 -2.31 18.99
CA GLY A 126 12.86 -1.91 19.58
C GLY A 126 13.65 -0.91 18.74
N THR A 127 13.19 -0.56 17.53
CA THR A 127 13.87 0.42 16.69
C THR A 127 13.91 1.81 17.34
N GLY A 128 12.83 2.23 18.04
CA GLY A 128 12.83 3.50 18.77
C GLY A 128 13.86 3.56 19.89
N ASP A 129 14.13 2.44 20.55
CA ASP A 129 15.18 2.35 21.58
C ASP A 129 16.57 2.49 20.94
N GLU A 130 16.76 1.88 19.78
CA GLU A 130 18.02 1.98 19.04
C GLU A 130 18.25 3.39 18.47
N VAL A 131 17.20 4.05 17.99
CA VAL A 131 17.26 5.46 17.57
C VAL A 131 17.71 6.35 18.73
N GLU A 132 17.14 6.15 19.93
CA GLU A 132 17.55 6.89 21.12
C GLU A 132 19.03 6.64 21.45
N ARG A 133 19.49 5.39 21.42
CA ARG A 133 20.90 5.02 21.66
C ARG A 133 21.82 5.71 20.67
N ILE A 134 21.51 5.67 19.37
CA ILE A 134 22.32 6.29 18.32
C ILE A 134 22.42 7.81 18.52
N ILE A 135 21.32 8.49 18.84
CA ILE A 135 21.33 9.93 19.08
C ILE A 135 22.20 10.27 20.29
N ARG A 136 22.09 9.51 21.41
CA ARG A 136 22.93 9.69 22.60
C ARG A 136 24.41 9.48 22.30
N GLU A 137 24.79 8.53 21.46
CA GLU A 137 26.17 8.32 21.05
C GLU A 137 26.74 9.49 20.25
N GLN A 138 25.92 10.11 19.39
CA GLN A 138 26.34 11.26 18.58
C GLN A 138 26.39 12.56 19.39
N ASN A 139 25.52 12.70 20.39
CA ASN A 139 25.40 13.91 21.22
C ASN A 139 24.89 13.54 22.63
N PRO A 140 25.80 13.20 23.56
CA PRO A 140 25.44 12.76 24.91
C PRO A 140 24.63 13.78 25.71
N ASP A 141 24.82 15.08 25.44
CA ASP A 141 24.21 16.18 26.19
C ASP A 141 22.92 16.69 25.52
N ALA A 142 22.48 16.08 24.43
CA ALA A 142 21.28 16.51 23.72
C ALA A 142 20.02 16.41 24.60
N ASP A 143 19.21 17.45 24.60
CA ASP A 143 17.86 17.46 25.19
C ASP A 143 16.84 17.02 24.14
N PHE A 144 16.39 15.77 24.22
CA PHE A 144 15.43 15.21 23.26
C PHE A 144 14.59 14.09 23.87
N ALA A 145 13.52 13.73 23.18
CA ALA A 145 12.74 12.52 23.47
C ALA A 145 12.40 11.80 22.18
N VAL A 146 12.41 10.46 22.22
CA VAL A 146 12.04 9.63 21.07
C VAL A 146 10.59 9.16 21.20
N VAL A 147 9.88 9.20 20.06
CA VAL A 147 8.49 8.77 19.91
C VAL A 147 8.38 7.79 18.77
N SER A 148 7.70 6.67 18.96
CA SER A 148 7.22 5.81 17.88
C SER A 148 5.79 6.18 17.52
N ASN A 149 5.59 6.73 16.31
CA ASN A 149 4.30 7.19 15.83
C ASN A 149 4.02 6.60 14.43
N PRO A 150 3.66 5.30 14.37
CA PRO A 150 3.42 4.64 13.10
C PRO A 150 2.23 5.26 12.36
N GLU A 151 2.30 5.25 11.05
CA GLU A 151 1.23 5.70 10.17
C GLU A 151 0.28 4.54 9.81
N PHE A 152 -0.96 4.87 9.42
CA PHE A 152 -1.97 3.92 8.95
C PHE A 152 -2.58 4.40 7.62
N LEU A 153 -1.77 5.04 6.81
CA LEU A 153 -2.17 5.61 5.53
C LEU A 153 -2.35 4.52 4.48
N ARG A 154 -3.38 4.69 3.64
CA ARG A 154 -3.61 3.85 2.46
C ARG A 154 -3.28 4.64 1.21
N GLU A 155 -2.37 4.16 0.39
CA GLU A 155 -2.08 4.74 -0.93
C GLU A 155 -3.38 4.97 -1.72
N GLY A 156 -3.51 6.14 -2.36
CA GLY A 156 -4.73 6.54 -3.06
C GLY A 156 -5.86 7.09 -2.18
N SER A 157 -5.67 7.12 -0.84
CA SER A 157 -6.60 7.72 0.13
C SER A 157 -5.86 8.26 1.36
N ALA A 158 -4.57 8.52 1.24
CA ALA A 158 -3.71 8.81 2.38
C ALA A 158 -4.00 10.19 3.00
N ILE A 159 -4.38 11.17 2.19
CA ILE A 159 -4.77 12.50 2.68
C ILE A 159 -6.02 12.38 3.56
N GLU A 160 -7.02 11.62 3.14
CA GLU A 160 -8.24 11.40 3.92
C GLU A 160 -7.94 10.62 5.20
N ASP A 161 -7.14 9.55 5.10
CA ASP A 161 -6.72 8.76 6.27
C ASP A 161 -5.91 9.59 7.27
N PHE A 162 -5.11 10.57 6.80
CA PHE A 162 -4.37 11.47 7.66
C PHE A 162 -5.27 12.52 8.33
N LYS A 163 -6.22 13.09 7.57
CA LYS A 163 -7.12 14.14 8.07
C LYS A 163 -8.27 13.61 8.92
N ARG A 164 -8.64 12.33 8.75
CA ARG A 164 -9.70 11.64 9.50
C ARG A 164 -9.26 10.25 9.95
N PRO A 165 -8.22 10.15 10.78
CA PRO A 165 -7.72 8.86 11.23
C PRO A 165 -8.68 8.20 12.22
N ASP A 166 -8.82 6.88 12.15
CA ASP A 166 -9.55 6.11 13.17
C ASP A 166 -8.85 6.21 14.55
N ARG A 167 -7.54 6.37 14.56
CA ARG A 167 -6.69 6.54 15.77
C ARG A 167 -5.33 7.11 15.40
N ILE A 168 -4.70 7.74 16.40
CA ILE A 168 -3.30 8.18 16.37
C ILE A 168 -2.56 7.44 17.49
N ILE A 169 -1.50 6.71 17.18
CA ILE A 169 -0.71 5.98 18.17
C ILE A 169 0.57 6.76 18.48
N VAL A 170 0.78 7.05 19.76
CA VAL A 170 1.95 7.78 20.25
C VAL A 170 2.64 6.93 21.30
N GLY A 171 3.76 6.32 20.91
CA GLY A 171 4.59 5.47 21.76
C GLY A 171 5.72 6.25 22.40
N THR A 172 5.58 6.63 23.66
CA THR A 172 6.64 7.27 24.46
C THR A 172 6.26 7.33 25.93
N ASP A 173 7.27 7.30 26.81
CA ASP A 173 7.08 7.50 28.25
C ASP A 173 7.37 8.95 28.68
N ALA A 174 7.93 9.78 27.78
CA ALA A 174 8.28 11.17 28.06
C ALA A 174 7.05 12.11 28.03
N GLU A 175 6.65 12.66 29.16
CA GLU A 175 5.49 13.57 29.26
C GLU A 175 5.64 14.81 28.37
N ARG A 176 6.85 15.38 28.28
CA ARG A 176 7.12 16.52 27.36
C ARG A 176 6.82 16.16 25.90
N ALA A 177 7.19 14.94 25.47
CA ALA A 177 6.92 14.48 24.12
C ALA A 177 5.43 14.21 23.89
N LYS A 178 4.71 13.65 24.87
CA LYS A 178 3.25 13.49 24.80
C LYS A 178 2.54 14.82 24.59
N ALA A 179 2.95 15.86 25.34
CA ALA A 179 2.38 17.19 25.19
C ALA A 179 2.62 17.79 23.80
N VAL A 180 3.86 17.68 23.28
CA VAL A 180 4.20 18.14 21.92
C VAL A 180 3.42 17.40 20.85
N MET A 181 3.32 16.06 20.95
CA MET A 181 2.55 15.26 19.98
C MET A 181 1.04 15.59 20.05
N GLY A 182 0.50 15.83 21.24
CA GLY A 182 -0.87 16.31 21.41
C GLY A 182 -1.12 17.64 20.70
N GLU A 183 -0.17 18.58 20.78
CA GLU A 183 -0.28 19.89 20.11
C GLU A 183 -0.19 19.79 18.59
N ILE A 184 0.68 18.92 18.05
CA ILE A 184 0.80 18.67 16.61
C ILE A 184 -0.50 18.11 16.03
N TYR A 185 -1.13 17.16 16.71
CA TYR A 185 -2.36 16.52 16.29
C TYR A 185 -3.63 17.20 16.80
N ARG A 186 -3.52 18.34 17.50
CA ARG A 186 -4.68 19.08 18.03
C ARG A 186 -5.76 19.39 16.99
N PRO A 187 -5.43 19.75 15.71
CA PRO A 187 -6.45 19.99 14.70
C PRO A 187 -7.36 18.76 14.43
N LEU A 188 -6.87 17.54 14.67
CA LEU A 188 -7.62 16.29 14.49
C LEU A 188 -8.51 15.98 15.69
N SER A 189 -8.23 16.51 16.87
CA SER A 189 -9.03 16.27 18.08
C SER A 189 -10.44 16.87 17.99
N LEU A 190 -10.64 17.88 17.14
CA LEU A 190 -11.95 18.44 16.84
C LEU A 190 -12.89 17.43 16.15
N ASN A 191 -12.34 16.40 15.51
CA ASN A 191 -13.06 15.31 14.85
C ASN A 191 -13.06 14.01 15.65
N VAL A 192 -12.73 14.05 16.94
CA VAL A 192 -12.75 12.89 17.87
C VAL A 192 -11.75 11.78 17.48
N ALA A 193 -10.67 12.08 16.78
CA ALA A 193 -9.61 11.10 16.57
C ALA A 193 -8.85 10.85 17.88
N PRO A 194 -8.96 9.68 18.51
CA PRO A 194 -8.32 9.45 19.80
C PRO A 194 -6.81 9.31 19.64
N ILE A 195 -6.05 10.04 20.45
CA ILE A 195 -4.63 9.79 20.62
C ILE A 195 -4.46 8.68 21.65
N PHE A 196 -3.93 7.55 21.22
CA PHE A 196 -3.64 6.41 22.09
C PHE A 196 -2.18 6.45 22.50
N HIS A 197 -1.94 6.76 23.78
CA HIS A 197 -0.60 6.78 24.36
C HIS A 197 -0.21 5.39 24.84
N THR A 198 1.02 4.97 24.51
CA THR A 198 1.57 3.67 24.89
C THR A 198 3.10 3.70 24.90
N SER A 199 3.77 2.58 25.19
CA SER A 199 5.21 2.47 25.04
C SER A 199 5.65 2.43 23.56
N ARG A 200 6.89 2.79 23.25
CA ARG A 200 7.47 2.72 21.89
C ARG A 200 7.31 1.33 21.30
N ARG A 201 7.72 0.30 22.01
CA ARG A 201 7.65 -1.10 21.55
C ARG A 201 6.21 -1.55 21.25
N THR A 202 5.25 -1.15 22.07
CA THR A 202 3.84 -1.44 21.81
C THR A 202 3.33 -0.72 20.57
N ALA A 203 3.69 0.55 20.37
CA ALA A 203 3.31 1.31 19.18
C ALA A 203 3.85 0.66 17.89
N GLU A 204 5.12 0.26 17.89
CA GLU A 204 5.78 -0.44 16.78
C GLU A 204 5.08 -1.78 16.46
N LEU A 205 4.84 -2.61 17.49
CA LEU A 205 4.17 -3.89 17.30
C LEU A 205 2.73 -3.71 16.80
N THR A 206 2.01 -2.69 17.27
CA THR A 206 0.62 -2.44 16.89
C THR A 206 0.49 -2.21 15.37
N LYS A 207 1.44 -1.54 14.74
CA LYS A 207 1.44 -1.36 13.27
C LYS A 207 1.54 -2.69 12.54
N TYR A 208 2.50 -3.53 12.89
CA TYR A 208 2.67 -4.85 12.26
C TYR A 208 1.48 -5.76 12.52
N ALA A 209 1.00 -5.82 13.76
CA ALA A 209 -0.15 -6.65 14.12
C ALA A 209 -1.42 -6.22 13.35
N GLY A 210 -1.65 -4.91 13.21
CA GLY A 210 -2.78 -4.38 12.45
C GLY A 210 -2.70 -4.77 10.96
N ASN A 211 -1.56 -4.56 10.31
CA ASN A 211 -1.39 -4.90 8.89
C ASN A 211 -1.45 -6.41 8.65
N ALA A 212 -0.87 -7.21 9.55
CA ALA A 212 -0.93 -8.68 9.47
C ALA A 212 -2.37 -9.19 9.65
N PHE A 213 -3.15 -8.61 10.57
CA PHE A 213 -4.55 -8.96 10.76
C PHE A 213 -5.39 -8.65 9.50
N LEU A 214 -5.18 -7.50 8.88
CA LEU A 214 -5.88 -7.13 7.63
C LEU A 214 -5.49 -8.06 6.47
N ALA A 215 -4.22 -8.41 6.34
CA ALA A 215 -3.75 -9.38 5.36
C ALA A 215 -4.37 -10.76 5.57
N MET A 216 -4.49 -11.20 6.83
CA MET A 216 -5.16 -12.45 7.20
C MET A 216 -6.64 -12.42 6.82
N LYS A 217 -7.38 -11.32 7.05
CA LYS A 217 -8.78 -11.19 6.62
C LYS A 217 -8.96 -11.39 5.12
N ILE A 218 -8.06 -10.80 4.31
CA ILE A 218 -8.07 -10.98 2.85
C ILE A 218 -7.80 -12.46 2.49
N THR A 219 -6.81 -13.07 3.14
CA THR A 219 -6.47 -14.48 2.90
C THR A 219 -7.61 -15.40 3.30
N PHE A 220 -8.23 -15.17 4.45
CA PHE A 220 -9.39 -15.91 4.92
C PHE A 220 -10.55 -15.88 3.91
N ILE A 221 -10.97 -14.69 3.47
CA ILE A 221 -12.10 -14.62 2.52
C ILE A 221 -11.74 -15.20 1.15
N ASN A 222 -10.45 -15.20 0.79
CA ASN A 222 -9.98 -15.84 -0.42
C ASN A 222 -10.08 -17.39 -0.35
N GLU A 223 -9.78 -17.99 0.79
CA GLU A 223 -9.99 -19.44 0.99
C GLU A 223 -11.46 -19.79 1.00
N ILE A 224 -12.31 -18.95 1.63
CA ILE A 224 -13.76 -19.12 1.58
C ILE A 224 -14.28 -19.01 0.14
N ALA A 225 -13.70 -18.10 -0.68
CA ALA A 225 -14.06 -18.00 -2.08
C ALA A 225 -13.81 -19.31 -2.85
N ASP A 226 -12.65 -19.92 -2.65
CA ASP A 226 -12.32 -21.19 -3.30
C ASP A 226 -13.27 -22.33 -2.86
N LEU A 227 -13.73 -22.30 -1.61
CA LEU A 227 -14.73 -23.23 -1.10
C LEU A 227 -16.12 -22.96 -1.72
N CYS A 228 -16.52 -21.67 -1.83
CA CYS A 228 -17.79 -21.28 -2.46
C CYS A 228 -17.91 -21.82 -3.90
N GLU A 229 -16.84 -21.72 -4.69
CA GLU A 229 -16.81 -22.24 -6.06
C GLU A 229 -17.10 -23.74 -6.16
N ARG A 230 -16.70 -24.51 -5.14
CA ARG A 230 -16.91 -25.95 -5.09
C ARG A 230 -18.29 -26.36 -4.55
N LEU A 231 -18.87 -25.50 -3.73
CA LEU A 231 -20.15 -25.78 -3.05
C LEU A 231 -21.34 -25.09 -3.71
N GLY A 232 -21.13 -24.28 -4.77
CA GLY A 232 -22.20 -23.51 -5.42
C GLY A 232 -22.71 -22.35 -4.55
N ALA A 233 -21.85 -21.77 -3.69
CA ALA A 233 -22.17 -20.61 -2.88
C ALA A 233 -21.59 -19.32 -3.51
N ASP A 234 -22.05 -18.14 -3.05
CA ASP A 234 -21.52 -16.85 -3.48
C ASP A 234 -20.70 -16.21 -2.34
N VAL A 235 -19.40 -16.01 -2.58
CA VAL A 235 -18.49 -15.41 -1.58
C VAL A 235 -18.88 -14.00 -1.19
N GLN A 236 -19.52 -13.22 -2.06
CA GLN A 236 -19.94 -11.85 -1.73
C GLN A 236 -21.10 -11.87 -0.72
N ASP A 237 -22.01 -12.84 -0.82
CA ASP A 237 -23.08 -13.03 0.15
C ASP A 237 -22.53 -13.54 1.48
N VAL A 238 -21.59 -14.49 1.45
CA VAL A 238 -20.89 -14.92 2.66
C VAL A 238 -20.16 -13.75 3.32
N ALA A 239 -19.39 -12.96 2.57
CA ALA A 239 -18.65 -11.80 3.09
C ALA A 239 -19.60 -10.74 3.67
N ARG A 240 -20.76 -10.49 3.00
CA ARG A 240 -21.79 -9.59 3.49
C ARG A 240 -22.40 -10.12 4.79
N GLY A 241 -22.78 -11.40 4.81
CA GLY A 241 -23.41 -12.03 5.97
C GLY A 241 -22.53 -11.98 7.21
N ILE A 242 -21.28 -12.42 7.12
CA ILE A 242 -20.35 -12.35 8.27
C ILE A 242 -19.94 -10.92 8.61
N GLY A 243 -19.84 -10.03 7.60
CA GLY A 243 -19.45 -8.63 7.78
C GLY A 243 -20.50 -7.77 8.50
N MET A 244 -21.78 -8.22 8.57
CA MET A 244 -22.85 -7.59 9.35
C MET A 244 -22.64 -7.76 10.86
N ASP A 245 -21.86 -8.75 11.29
CA ASP A 245 -21.44 -8.85 12.69
C ASP A 245 -20.35 -7.80 12.97
N ASN A 246 -20.65 -6.84 13.85
CA ASN A 246 -19.75 -5.74 14.21
C ASN A 246 -18.40 -6.22 14.80
N ARG A 247 -18.34 -7.43 15.37
CA ARG A 247 -17.10 -8.04 15.87
C ARG A 247 -16.15 -8.42 14.74
N ILE A 248 -16.67 -8.66 13.54
CA ILE A 248 -15.92 -9.01 12.33
C ILE A 248 -15.73 -7.78 11.45
N GLY A 249 -16.81 -7.06 11.15
CA GLY A 249 -16.85 -5.89 10.28
C GLY A 249 -16.62 -6.21 8.79
N ALA A 250 -17.25 -5.44 7.92
CA ALA A 250 -17.28 -5.70 6.48
C ALA A 250 -15.96 -5.39 5.73
N LYS A 251 -15.09 -4.54 6.30
CA LYS A 251 -13.85 -4.12 5.64
C LYS A 251 -12.87 -5.28 5.51
N PHE A 252 -12.14 -5.36 4.39
CA PHE A 252 -11.13 -6.38 4.07
C PHE A 252 -11.68 -7.82 3.91
N LEU A 253 -12.97 -7.94 3.55
CA LEU A 253 -13.62 -9.21 3.19
C LEU A 253 -13.94 -9.27 1.67
N HIS A 254 -13.12 -8.65 0.83
CA HIS A 254 -13.27 -8.68 -0.62
C HIS A 254 -12.34 -9.75 -1.21
N ALA A 255 -12.93 -10.84 -1.71
CA ALA A 255 -12.18 -11.89 -2.38
C ALA A 255 -11.59 -11.38 -3.70
N GLY A 256 -10.38 -11.85 -4.02
CA GLY A 256 -9.65 -11.42 -5.19
C GLY A 256 -8.38 -12.23 -5.44
N PRO A 257 -7.44 -11.70 -6.25
CA PRO A 257 -6.22 -12.42 -6.65
C PRO A 257 -5.13 -12.46 -5.57
N GLY A 258 -5.38 -11.97 -4.39
CA GLY A 258 -4.43 -11.82 -3.29
C GLY A 258 -4.07 -10.36 -3.01
N TYR A 259 -3.39 -10.13 -1.89
CA TYR A 259 -2.87 -8.82 -1.54
C TYR A 259 -1.47 -8.59 -2.12
N GLY A 260 -1.13 -7.32 -2.36
CA GLY A 260 0.16 -6.83 -2.81
C GLY A 260 0.44 -5.45 -2.22
N GLY A 261 1.23 -4.66 -2.92
CA GLY A 261 1.64 -3.32 -2.52
C GLY A 261 2.83 -3.29 -1.58
N SER A 262 3.20 -2.09 -1.17
CA SER A 262 4.40 -1.82 -0.37
C SER A 262 4.30 -2.21 1.10
N CYS A 263 3.09 -2.37 1.65
CA CYS A 263 2.88 -2.52 3.08
C CYS A 263 2.67 -3.97 3.51
N PHE A 264 1.58 -4.61 3.08
CA PHE A 264 1.19 -5.93 3.60
C PHE A 264 2.25 -7.02 3.38
N PRO A 265 2.84 -7.19 2.18
CA PRO A 265 3.87 -8.21 2.00
C PRO A 265 5.08 -7.99 2.89
N LYS A 266 5.59 -6.75 2.93
CA LYS A 266 6.76 -6.38 3.74
C LYS A 266 6.49 -6.55 5.24
N ASP A 267 5.35 -6.05 5.73
CA ASP A 267 5.07 -5.99 7.16
C ASP A 267 4.71 -7.36 7.73
N THR A 268 4.02 -8.22 6.95
CA THR A 268 3.76 -9.60 7.35
C THR A 268 5.05 -10.41 7.47
N LEU A 269 5.97 -10.28 6.50
CA LEU A 269 7.28 -10.93 6.54
C LEU A 269 8.13 -10.42 7.71
N ALA A 270 8.16 -9.11 7.95
CA ALA A 270 8.90 -8.52 9.07
C ALA A 270 8.34 -8.99 10.43
N LEU A 271 7.01 -9.13 10.56
CA LEU A 271 6.40 -9.66 11.78
C LEU A 271 6.75 -11.13 11.99
N VAL A 272 6.67 -11.96 10.94
CA VAL A 272 7.07 -13.39 11.00
C VAL A 272 8.52 -13.49 11.47
N LYS A 273 9.41 -12.68 10.90
CA LYS A 273 10.83 -12.71 11.27
C LYS A 273 11.07 -12.23 12.70
N THR A 274 10.46 -11.12 13.11
CA THR A 274 10.52 -10.62 14.49
C THR A 274 10.05 -11.68 15.50
N ALA A 275 8.98 -12.39 15.16
CA ALA A 275 8.43 -13.44 16.02
C ALA A 275 9.37 -14.66 16.11
N GLN A 276 10.02 -15.04 15.01
CA GLN A 276 11.03 -16.11 14.99
C GLN A 276 12.26 -15.75 15.83
N ASP A 277 12.77 -14.53 15.69
CA ASP A 277 13.91 -14.03 16.45
C ASP A 277 13.60 -13.96 17.97
N ALA A 278 12.33 -13.69 18.31
CA ALA A 278 11.82 -13.72 19.69
C ALA A 278 11.46 -15.14 20.18
N ALA A 279 11.74 -16.21 19.42
CA ALA A 279 11.35 -17.58 19.70
C ALA A 279 9.84 -17.77 20.00
N SER A 280 8.99 -16.91 19.41
CA SER A 280 7.53 -16.91 19.57
C SER A 280 6.83 -16.83 18.20
N PRO A 281 6.87 -17.89 17.39
CA PRO A 281 6.40 -17.84 16.00
C PRO A 281 4.89 -17.57 15.88
N VAL A 282 4.53 -16.71 14.94
CA VAL A 282 3.14 -16.31 14.63
C VAL A 282 2.58 -17.18 13.48
N ARG A 283 2.15 -18.39 13.78
CA ARG A 283 1.76 -19.42 12.81
C ARG A 283 0.67 -18.99 11.83
N LEU A 284 -0.33 -18.24 12.30
CA LEU A 284 -1.40 -17.71 11.43
C LEU A 284 -0.84 -16.79 10.35
N ILE A 285 0.16 -15.99 10.66
CA ILE A 285 0.74 -15.06 9.70
C ILE A 285 1.69 -15.76 8.75
N GLU A 286 2.45 -16.76 9.22
CA GLU A 286 3.25 -17.65 8.36
C GLU A 286 2.35 -18.32 7.29
N ALA A 287 1.21 -18.88 7.72
CA ALA A 287 0.22 -19.46 6.81
C ALA A 287 -0.36 -18.42 5.85
N THR A 288 -0.73 -17.23 6.36
CA THR A 288 -1.27 -16.13 5.56
C THR A 288 -0.34 -15.74 4.41
N VAL A 289 0.96 -15.57 4.68
CA VAL A 289 1.97 -15.26 3.66
C VAL A 289 2.04 -16.36 2.60
N SER A 290 2.18 -17.61 3.04
CA SER A 290 2.31 -18.75 2.13
C SER A 290 1.08 -18.93 1.23
N ILE A 291 -0.12 -18.82 1.78
CA ILE A 291 -1.39 -18.96 1.04
C ILE A 291 -1.53 -17.82 0.02
N ASN A 292 -1.21 -16.58 0.41
CA ASN A 292 -1.28 -15.43 -0.51
C ASN A 292 -0.35 -15.58 -1.72
N ASP A 293 0.87 -16.05 -1.52
CA ASP A 293 1.83 -16.27 -2.61
C ASP A 293 1.36 -17.39 -3.57
N GLN A 294 0.83 -18.47 -3.02
CA GLN A 294 0.26 -19.54 -3.83
C GLN A 294 -0.96 -19.06 -4.62
N ARG A 295 -1.82 -18.23 -4.00
CA ARG A 295 -3.02 -17.71 -4.64
C ARG A 295 -2.71 -16.84 -5.86
N LYS A 296 -1.76 -15.94 -5.79
CA LYS A 296 -1.38 -15.09 -6.94
C LYS A 296 -1.11 -15.93 -8.18
N ARG A 297 -0.34 -17.02 -8.04
CA ARG A 297 -0.05 -17.96 -9.14
C ARG A 297 -1.26 -18.79 -9.55
N ALA A 298 -2.10 -19.17 -8.58
CA ALA A 298 -3.29 -19.98 -8.85
C ALA A 298 -4.32 -19.26 -9.72
N MET A 299 -4.36 -17.92 -9.71
CA MET A 299 -5.28 -17.14 -10.54
C MET A 299 -5.02 -17.31 -12.05
N ALA A 300 -3.79 -17.59 -12.46
CA ALA A 300 -3.49 -17.94 -13.86
C ALA A 300 -4.17 -19.26 -14.28
N ARG A 301 -4.29 -20.26 -13.38
CA ARG A 301 -5.03 -21.50 -13.68
C ARG A 301 -6.51 -21.24 -13.95
N LYS A 302 -7.13 -20.31 -13.22
CA LYS A 302 -8.51 -19.90 -13.47
C LYS A 302 -8.70 -19.34 -14.90
N VAL A 303 -7.72 -18.58 -15.37
CA VAL A 303 -7.70 -18.09 -16.77
C VAL A 303 -7.54 -19.23 -17.77
N VAL A 304 -6.64 -20.17 -17.50
CA VAL A 304 -6.45 -21.37 -18.34
C VAL A 304 -7.73 -22.20 -18.43
N GLU A 305 -8.38 -22.44 -17.30
CA GLU A 305 -9.66 -23.17 -17.22
C GLU A 305 -10.78 -22.45 -17.97
N ALA A 306 -10.85 -21.12 -17.85
CA ALA A 306 -11.82 -20.31 -18.60
C ALA A 306 -11.60 -20.35 -20.14
N CYS A 307 -10.37 -20.62 -20.55
CA CYS A 307 -9.96 -20.79 -21.95
C CYS A 307 -9.91 -22.25 -22.43
N ASP A 308 -10.78 -23.13 -21.89
CA ASP A 308 -10.90 -24.54 -22.24
C ASP A 308 -9.62 -25.34 -22.00
N GLY A 309 -8.93 -25.05 -20.91
CA GLY A 309 -7.76 -25.79 -20.43
C GLY A 309 -6.43 -25.42 -21.07
N SER A 310 -6.38 -24.48 -22.02
CA SER A 310 -5.11 -24.03 -22.62
C SER A 310 -5.14 -22.58 -23.05
N VAL A 311 -4.04 -21.87 -22.77
CA VAL A 311 -3.78 -20.51 -23.26
C VAL A 311 -2.64 -20.45 -24.28
N ARG A 312 -2.07 -21.60 -24.65
CA ARG A 312 -0.94 -21.68 -25.59
C ARG A 312 -1.35 -21.11 -26.96
N GLY A 313 -0.60 -20.12 -27.44
CA GLY A 313 -0.86 -19.43 -28.70
C GLY A 313 -2.07 -18.48 -28.66
N LYS A 314 -2.73 -18.32 -27.49
CA LYS A 314 -3.83 -17.37 -27.32
C LYS A 314 -3.29 -16.02 -26.84
N THR A 315 -3.97 -14.94 -27.23
CA THR A 315 -3.74 -13.60 -26.69
C THR A 315 -4.66 -13.38 -25.49
N ILE A 316 -4.08 -13.07 -24.35
CA ILE A 316 -4.80 -12.77 -23.09
C ILE A 316 -4.66 -11.29 -22.78
N GLY A 317 -5.79 -10.61 -22.68
CA GLY A 317 -5.87 -9.20 -22.32
C GLY A 317 -5.93 -8.99 -20.80
N ILE A 318 -5.06 -8.17 -20.26
CA ILE A 318 -5.00 -7.85 -18.81
C ILE A 318 -5.47 -6.41 -18.59
N LEU A 319 -6.49 -6.24 -17.77
CA LEU A 319 -7.01 -4.96 -17.31
C LEU A 319 -6.65 -4.75 -15.85
N GLY A 320 -5.79 -3.75 -15.60
CA GLY A 320 -5.24 -3.44 -14.30
C GLY A 320 -3.93 -4.18 -14.01
N LEU A 321 -2.90 -3.43 -13.66
CA LEU A 321 -1.56 -3.91 -13.38
C LEU A 321 -1.13 -3.59 -11.95
N THR A 322 -1.52 -2.43 -11.42
CA THR A 322 -1.26 -2.01 -10.05
C THR A 322 -1.95 -2.92 -9.02
N PHE A 323 -1.42 -2.98 -7.80
CA PHE A 323 -1.95 -3.91 -6.79
C PHE A 323 -3.39 -3.56 -6.33
N LYS A 324 -3.81 -2.30 -6.51
CA LYS A 324 -5.17 -1.79 -6.29
C LYS A 324 -5.40 -0.51 -7.11
N PRO A 325 -6.65 -0.01 -7.24
CA PRO A 325 -6.92 1.27 -7.92
C PRO A 325 -6.37 2.48 -7.14
N ASN A 326 -6.29 3.62 -7.83
CA ASN A 326 -5.85 4.92 -7.32
C ASN A 326 -4.40 4.97 -6.81
N THR A 327 -3.53 4.17 -7.40
CA THR A 327 -2.07 4.19 -7.17
C THR A 327 -1.33 3.74 -8.43
N ASP A 328 -0.06 4.10 -8.56
CA ASP A 328 0.87 3.59 -9.56
C ASP A 328 1.75 2.44 -9.01
N ASP A 329 1.52 2.02 -7.77
CA ASP A 329 2.36 1.03 -7.09
C ASP A 329 2.18 -0.38 -7.66
N MET A 330 3.28 -0.91 -8.19
CA MET A 330 3.41 -2.23 -8.79
C MET A 330 4.07 -3.26 -7.87
N ARG A 331 4.54 -2.84 -6.67
CA ARG A 331 5.29 -3.73 -5.77
C ARG A 331 4.40 -4.88 -5.30
N ASP A 332 4.89 -6.10 -5.45
CA ASP A 332 4.15 -7.32 -5.12
C ASP A 332 2.72 -7.40 -5.69
N ALA A 333 2.43 -6.65 -6.77
CA ALA A 333 1.14 -6.67 -7.42
C ALA A 333 0.80 -8.10 -7.93
N PRO A 334 -0.43 -8.60 -7.69
CA PRO A 334 -0.83 -9.92 -8.18
C PRO A 334 -0.69 -10.09 -9.69
N SER A 335 -0.81 -9.01 -10.46
CA SER A 335 -0.62 -8.99 -11.92
C SER A 335 0.74 -9.55 -12.35
N LEU A 336 1.80 -9.28 -11.58
CA LEU A 336 3.16 -9.76 -11.89
C LEU A 336 3.22 -11.29 -11.95
N ALA A 337 2.70 -11.95 -10.92
CA ALA A 337 2.70 -13.41 -10.83
C ALA A 337 1.73 -14.05 -11.85
N ILE A 338 0.58 -13.42 -12.07
CA ILE A 338 -0.43 -13.89 -13.04
C ILE A 338 0.12 -13.80 -14.46
N ILE A 339 0.67 -12.65 -14.86
CA ILE A 339 1.25 -12.44 -16.20
C ILE A 339 2.39 -13.43 -16.45
N GLN A 340 3.30 -13.59 -15.48
CA GLN A 340 4.41 -14.53 -15.65
C GLN A 340 3.89 -15.96 -15.83
N ALA A 341 2.94 -16.41 -15.00
CA ALA A 341 2.39 -17.76 -15.12
C ALA A 341 1.63 -17.99 -16.45
N LEU A 342 0.94 -16.99 -16.99
CA LEU A 342 0.29 -17.07 -18.30
C LEU A 342 1.30 -17.10 -19.45
N LYS A 343 2.39 -16.33 -19.37
CA LYS A 343 3.50 -16.39 -20.33
C LYS A 343 4.17 -17.77 -20.32
N ASP A 344 4.43 -18.33 -19.14
CA ASP A 344 5.02 -19.66 -19.00
C ASP A 344 4.10 -20.76 -19.59
N ALA A 345 2.76 -20.53 -19.53
CA ALA A 345 1.77 -21.39 -20.19
C ALA A 345 1.66 -21.17 -21.72
N GLY A 346 2.43 -20.24 -22.28
CA GLY A 346 2.52 -19.97 -23.73
C GLY A 346 1.52 -18.96 -24.26
N ALA A 347 0.94 -18.11 -23.42
CA ALA A 347 0.08 -17.01 -23.83
C ALA A 347 0.89 -15.78 -24.31
N SER A 348 0.33 -15.04 -25.27
CA SER A 348 0.73 -13.66 -25.56
C SER A 348 -0.10 -12.71 -24.72
N ILE A 349 0.51 -11.67 -24.15
CA ILE A 349 -0.18 -10.76 -23.23
C ILE A 349 -0.30 -9.37 -23.83
N LYS A 350 -1.51 -8.79 -23.75
CA LYS A 350 -1.77 -7.36 -23.92
C LYS A 350 -2.22 -6.79 -22.58
N ALA A 351 -1.74 -5.62 -22.20
CA ALA A 351 -2.07 -5.05 -20.91
C ALA A 351 -2.34 -3.55 -20.96
N TYR A 352 -3.25 -3.10 -20.10
CA TYR A 352 -3.55 -1.70 -19.86
C TYR A 352 -3.84 -1.45 -18.37
N ASP A 353 -3.30 -0.35 -17.86
CA ASP A 353 -3.62 0.21 -16.55
C ASP A 353 -3.78 1.73 -16.67
N PRO A 354 -4.78 2.36 -16.05
CA PRO A 354 -5.00 3.80 -16.17
C PRO A 354 -3.84 4.68 -15.66
N VAL A 355 -3.05 4.20 -14.69
CA VAL A 355 -2.01 4.98 -14.02
C VAL A 355 -0.66 4.28 -14.00
N GLY A 356 -0.64 2.97 -13.76
CA GLY A 356 0.58 2.19 -13.48
C GLY A 356 1.43 1.80 -14.69
N MET A 357 1.11 2.26 -15.92
CA MET A 357 1.79 1.82 -17.15
C MET A 357 3.28 2.09 -17.16
N GLU A 358 3.72 3.26 -16.67
CA GLU A 358 5.14 3.61 -16.63
C GLU A 358 5.93 2.70 -15.69
N GLN A 359 5.40 2.44 -14.49
CA GLN A 359 6.03 1.55 -13.53
C GLN A 359 5.99 0.10 -14.01
N ALA A 360 4.89 -0.33 -14.63
CA ALA A 360 4.74 -1.67 -15.17
C ALA A 360 5.78 -1.98 -16.27
N ARG A 361 6.09 -1.01 -17.15
CA ARG A 361 7.13 -1.17 -18.20
C ARG A 361 8.54 -1.40 -17.62
N LYS A 362 8.81 -0.93 -16.39
CA LYS A 362 10.08 -1.15 -15.70
C LYS A 362 10.21 -2.56 -15.11
N MET A 363 9.07 -3.25 -14.92
CA MET A 363 9.01 -4.51 -14.18
C MET A 363 8.56 -5.71 -15.03
N ILE A 364 7.84 -5.48 -16.12
CA ILE A 364 7.26 -6.53 -16.95
C ILE A 364 7.81 -6.41 -18.38
N GLU A 365 8.48 -7.47 -18.83
CA GLU A 365 9.03 -7.56 -20.18
C GLU A 365 8.24 -8.56 -21.03
N GLY A 366 8.32 -8.41 -22.37
CA GLY A 366 7.79 -9.36 -23.33
C GLY A 366 6.26 -9.41 -23.38
N ILE A 367 5.59 -8.26 -23.15
CA ILE A 367 4.15 -8.07 -23.33
C ILE A 367 3.86 -6.83 -24.18
N ALA A 368 2.66 -6.74 -24.74
CA ALA A 368 2.21 -5.55 -25.45
C ALA A 368 1.45 -4.61 -24.48
N PHE A 369 1.99 -3.43 -24.25
CA PHE A 369 1.30 -2.36 -23.51
C PHE A 369 0.50 -1.51 -24.50
N VAL A 370 -0.82 -1.40 -24.27
CA VAL A 370 -1.76 -0.69 -25.14
C VAL A 370 -2.44 0.47 -24.43
N GLU A 371 -3.10 1.37 -25.18
CA GLU A 371 -3.52 2.68 -24.68
C GLU A 371 -4.94 2.71 -24.07
N SER A 372 -5.69 1.60 -24.14
CA SER A 372 -7.05 1.54 -23.60
C SER A 372 -7.53 0.12 -23.34
N ALA A 373 -8.58 -0.03 -22.54
CA ALA A 373 -9.25 -1.29 -22.29
C ALA A 373 -9.80 -1.93 -23.59
N TYR A 374 -10.25 -1.12 -24.55
CA TYR A 374 -10.76 -1.62 -25.83
C TYR A 374 -9.61 -2.11 -26.73
N ALA A 375 -8.46 -1.46 -26.71
CA ALA A 375 -7.27 -1.94 -27.42
C ALA A 375 -6.74 -3.26 -26.82
N VAL A 376 -6.93 -3.48 -25.51
CA VAL A 376 -6.69 -4.78 -24.88
C VAL A 376 -7.61 -5.86 -25.48
N ALA A 377 -8.89 -5.53 -25.69
CA ALA A 377 -9.89 -6.48 -26.18
C ALA A 377 -9.64 -6.92 -27.64
N GLU A 378 -9.07 -6.05 -28.47
CA GLU A 378 -8.85 -6.33 -29.90
C GLU A 378 -8.05 -7.62 -30.14
N GLY A 379 -8.73 -8.64 -30.70
CA GLY A 379 -8.12 -9.95 -30.99
C GLY A 379 -7.75 -10.78 -29.75
N SER A 380 -8.14 -10.38 -28.54
CA SER A 380 -7.92 -11.16 -27.34
C SER A 380 -8.87 -12.36 -27.24
N HIS A 381 -8.36 -13.49 -26.77
CA HIS A 381 -9.13 -14.72 -26.54
C HIS A 381 -9.76 -14.74 -25.14
N ALA A 382 -9.25 -13.94 -24.23
CA ALA A 382 -9.89 -13.66 -22.95
C ALA A 382 -9.45 -12.29 -22.44
N ILE A 383 -10.31 -11.63 -21.67
CA ILE A 383 -9.99 -10.45 -20.88
C ILE A 383 -9.96 -10.86 -19.41
N VAL A 384 -8.92 -10.42 -18.68
CA VAL A 384 -8.74 -10.69 -17.25
C VAL A 384 -8.72 -9.36 -16.51
N ILE A 385 -9.65 -9.16 -15.59
CA ILE A 385 -9.67 -7.97 -14.70
C ILE A 385 -8.87 -8.32 -13.43
N VAL A 386 -7.70 -7.69 -13.27
CA VAL A 386 -6.81 -7.94 -12.12
C VAL A 386 -6.89 -6.84 -11.09
N THR A 387 -7.16 -5.59 -11.51
CA THR A 387 -7.34 -4.44 -10.62
C THR A 387 -8.67 -3.76 -10.89
N GLU A 388 -9.42 -3.46 -9.84
CA GLU A 388 -10.79 -2.97 -9.90
C GLU A 388 -10.91 -1.45 -10.14
N TRP A 389 -10.23 -0.90 -11.13
CA TRP A 389 -10.34 0.50 -11.50
C TRP A 389 -11.78 0.89 -11.83
N ASN A 390 -12.21 2.08 -11.41
CA ASN A 390 -13.56 2.57 -11.73
C ASN A 390 -13.81 2.63 -13.25
N ALA A 391 -12.78 2.95 -14.05
CA ALA A 391 -12.86 2.95 -15.49
C ALA A 391 -13.25 1.58 -16.10
N PHE A 392 -12.99 0.48 -15.40
CA PHE A 392 -13.35 -0.86 -15.86
C PHE A 392 -14.78 -1.28 -15.47
N ARG A 393 -15.45 -0.55 -14.59
CA ARG A 393 -16.84 -0.82 -14.18
C ARG A 393 -17.89 -0.41 -15.21
N SER A 394 -17.51 0.50 -16.11
CA SER A 394 -18.43 1.12 -17.09
C SER A 394 -18.04 0.82 -18.54
N LEU A 395 -17.36 -0.30 -18.80
CA LEU A 395 -17.03 -0.70 -20.17
C LEU A 395 -18.28 -1.14 -20.92
N ASP A 396 -18.37 -0.76 -22.19
CA ASP A 396 -19.38 -1.26 -23.11
C ASP A 396 -19.09 -2.72 -23.45
N LEU A 397 -19.83 -3.64 -22.85
CA LEU A 397 -19.66 -5.08 -22.99
C LEU A 397 -19.92 -5.56 -24.43
N LYS A 398 -20.89 -4.94 -25.16
CA LYS A 398 -21.15 -5.26 -26.57
C LYS A 398 -19.95 -4.93 -27.44
N ARG A 399 -19.37 -3.76 -27.19
CA ARG A 399 -18.13 -3.34 -27.90
C ARG A 399 -16.96 -4.25 -27.56
N LEU A 400 -16.78 -4.62 -26.29
CA LEU A 400 -15.74 -5.57 -25.89
C LEU A 400 -15.89 -6.89 -26.63
N ARG A 401 -17.12 -7.47 -26.61
CA ARG A 401 -17.43 -8.72 -27.32
C ARG A 401 -17.08 -8.64 -28.80
N ALA A 402 -17.43 -7.55 -29.47
CA ALA A 402 -17.21 -7.37 -30.90
C ALA A 402 -15.71 -7.29 -31.26
N LEU A 403 -14.86 -6.86 -30.35
CA LEU A 403 -13.41 -6.73 -30.55
C LEU A 403 -12.63 -8.02 -30.23
N MET A 404 -13.19 -8.90 -29.42
CA MET A 404 -12.51 -10.11 -28.95
C MET A 404 -12.52 -11.23 -30.01
N ALA A 405 -11.46 -12.01 -30.06
CA ALA A 405 -11.39 -13.24 -30.85
C ALA A 405 -12.26 -14.35 -30.25
N THR A 406 -12.31 -14.46 -28.94
CA THR A 406 -13.20 -15.34 -28.18
C THR A 406 -13.74 -14.55 -26.99
N PRO A 407 -15.08 -14.46 -26.83
CA PRO A 407 -15.69 -13.62 -25.81
C PRO A 407 -15.67 -14.31 -24.42
N VAL A 408 -14.52 -14.28 -23.75
CA VAL A 408 -14.31 -14.81 -22.38
C VAL A 408 -13.83 -13.70 -21.46
N MET A 409 -14.48 -13.52 -20.33
CA MET A 409 -14.06 -12.60 -19.27
C MET A 409 -13.77 -13.36 -17.98
N VAL A 410 -12.58 -13.13 -17.44
CA VAL A 410 -12.16 -13.62 -16.11
C VAL A 410 -12.02 -12.44 -15.16
N ASP A 411 -12.97 -12.28 -14.28
CA ASP A 411 -13.06 -11.15 -13.37
C ASP A 411 -12.52 -11.54 -11.98
N LEU A 412 -11.24 -11.28 -11.75
CA LEU A 412 -10.58 -11.62 -10.48
C LEU A 412 -10.92 -10.65 -9.33
N ARG A 413 -11.76 -9.64 -9.58
CA ARG A 413 -12.16 -8.62 -8.61
C ARG A 413 -13.66 -8.53 -8.38
N ASN A 414 -14.44 -9.39 -9.05
CA ASN A 414 -15.91 -9.37 -8.94
C ASN A 414 -16.51 -7.99 -9.24
N VAL A 415 -16.00 -7.33 -10.28
CA VAL A 415 -16.41 -5.99 -10.73
C VAL A 415 -17.81 -6.03 -11.34
N TYR A 416 -18.12 -7.11 -12.08
CA TYR A 416 -19.36 -7.28 -12.80
C TYR A 416 -20.29 -8.32 -12.14
N ARG A 417 -21.56 -8.26 -12.48
CA ARG A 417 -22.51 -9.34 -12.26
C ARG A 417 -22.42 -10.30 -13.42
N GLY A 418 -22.28 -11.60 -13.17
CA GLY A 418 -22.14 -12.61 -14.20
C GLY A 418 -23.32 -12.62 -15.20
N GLU A 419 -24.54 -12.46 -14.69
CA GLU A 419 -25.75 -12.38 -15.52
C GLU A 419 -25.72 -11.25 -16.56
N ASP A 420 -25.19 -10.08 -16.20
CA ASP A 420 -25.12 -8.94 -17.10
C ASP A 420 -24.08 -9.16 -18.20
N VAL A 421 -22.96 -9.82 -17.86
CA VAL A 421 -21.90 -10.15 -18.83
C VAL A 421 -22.36 -11.23 -19.81
N VAL A 422 -23.04 -12.28 -19.31
CA VAL A 422 -23.53 -13.38 -20.15
C VAL A 422 -24.64 -12.95 -21.10
N LYS A 423 -25.53 -12.03 -20.68
CA LYS A 423 -26.55 -11.43 -21.56
C LYS A 423 -25.96 -10.79 -22.81
N GLU A 424 -24.74 -10.27 -22.72
CA GLU A 424 -24.02 -9.68 -23.85
C GLU A 424 -23.21 -10.72 -24.64
N GLY A 425 -23.36 -12.03 -24.33
CA GLY A 425 -22.73 -13.14 -25.04
C GLY A 425 -21.23 -13.29 -24.74
N ILE A 426 -20.81 -12.94 -23.54
CA ILE A 426 -19.43 -13.14 -23.04
C ILE A 426 -19.47 -14.21 -21.95
N ALA A 427 -18.71 -15.29 -22.09
CA ALA A 427 -18.55 -16.28 -21.04
C ALA A 427 -17.85 -15.63 -19.82
N TYR A 428 -18.38 -15.86 -18.62
CA TYR A 428 -17.91 -15.17 -17.43
C TYR A 428 -17.43 -16.14 -16.35
N SER A 429 -16.24 -15.88 -15.82
CA SER A 429 -15.67 -16.56 -14.66
C SER A 429 -15.20 -15.52 -13.66
N SER A 430 -15.51 -15.70 -12.39
CA SER A 430 -15.11 -14.78 -11.33
C SER A 430 -14.59 -15.51 -10.10
N VAL A 431 -14.25 -14.81 -9.04
CA VAL A 431 -13.70 -15.38 -7.81
C VAL A 431 -14.82 -15.68 -6.83
N GLY A 432 -14.89 -16.93 -6.34
CA GLY A 432 -15.81 -17.34 -5.29
C GLY A 432 -17.27 -17.43 -5.72
N ARG A 433 -17.51 -17.65 -7.02
CA ARG A 433 -18.82 -17.78 -7.61
C ARG A 433 -18.85 -18.88 -8.67
N GLU A 434 -20.01 -19.41 -8.95
CA GLU A 434 -20.21 -20.34 -10.04
C GLU A 434 -19.85 -19.69 -11.39
N ARG A 435 -19.29 -20.49 -12.29
CA ARG A 435 -18.97 -20.05 -13.66
C ARG A 435 -20.26 -19.96 -14.48
N HIS A 436 -20.40 -18.87 -15.24
CA HIS A 436 -21.53 -18.66 -16.16
C HIS A 436 -21.03 -18.87 -17.60
N PRO A 437 -21.24 -20.05 -18.21
CA PRO A 437 -20.97 -20.25 -19.62
C PRO A 437 -21.98 -19.46 -20.47
N VAL A 438 -21.60 -19.11 -21.69
CA VAL A 438 -22.60 -18.67 -22.70
C VAL A 438 -23.41 -19.88 -23.10
N LEU A 439 -24.73 -19.77 -23.02
CA LEU A 439 -25.70 -20.80 -23.46
C LEU A 439 -25.67 -20.97 -24.97
#